data_3f1a45e8dc14fcce15531cf6e2770238
#
_entry.id   3f1a45e8dc14fcce15531cf6e2770238
#
_cell.length_a   1.000
_cell.length_b   1.000
_cell.length_c   1.000
_cell.angle_alpha   90.00
_cell.angle_beta   90.00
_cell.angle_gamma   90.00
#
_symmetry.space_group_name_H-M   'P 1'
#
loop_
_entity.id
_entity.type
_entity.pdbx_description
1 polymer ?
#
loop_
_entity_poly.entity_id
_entity_poly.type
_entity_poly.pdbx_seq_one_letter_code
_entity_poly.pdbx_strand_id
1 'polypeptide(L)'
;EENGSNGSGGLGDELSAGSSDNQQPSNCQTVSDTEQGRLPQRQTDTLSVPEGGTTEHDDTYCGTGYANAASDIARILEAVAEDAVHTSLEKERKRELNELAQSISYGNIHNGVNMTVHRICEVEPELRDEYDEVAGDLLHISRQLQKSVTQKLEDSRRGGKQTSLLMGRRLDAHAIARLDGRVFCKNALPNEAPALSVGLLLDESGSMCSCDRATYARATAIILYDFCRALDIPIMVYGHSTSSGRVDLYSYAEFDAIDRDDRYRLMDISSRGSNRDGAALRYVAEQLAKRTEDVKILMLVSDGQPADSGYYGTAAEEDLRGVKQEYQRKGILFVAAAIGADKDNIERIYGDSFLDITDLNKLPVKLAGIIKRYIR
;
A
#
# COMPACT_ATOMS: atom_id res chain seq x y z
N GLU A 1 43.32 -37.99 -33.63
CA GLU A 1 44.39 -37.10 -34.15
C GLU A 1 44.29 -35.80 -33.37
N GLU A 2 45.04 -35.73 -32.35
CA GLU A 2 46.37 -35.14 -32.21
C GLU A 2 46.28 -33.64 -32.22
N ASN A 3 46.62 -33.08 -31.21
CA ASN A 3 47.80 -32.62 -30.45
C ASN A 3 47.58 -31.14 -30.19
N GLY A 4 47.83 -30.60 -29.10
CA GLY A 4 48.92 -30.70 -28.18
C GLY A 4 49.32 -29.30 -27.78
N SER A 5 49.49 -29.16 -26.53
CA SER A 5 50.71 -28.77 -25.84
C SER A 5 50.91 -27.27 -25.58
N ASN A 6 50.83 -26.90 -24.33
CA ASN A 6 51.98 -26.55 -23.44
C ASN A 6 52.63 -25.18 -23.57
N GLY A 7 52.81 -24.59 -22.40
CA GLY A 7 53.85 -23.67 -22.00
C GLY A 7 53.36 -22.62 -21.01
N SER A 8 53.43 -22.74 -19.75
CA SER A 8 54.54 -22.81 -18.82
C SER A 8 55.40 -21.54 -18.75
N GLY A 9 55.44 -21.03 -17.54
CA GLY A 9 56.53 -20.20 -17.00
C GLY A 9 56.19 -18.72 -16.94
N GLY A 10 56.49 -18.05 -15.92
CA GLY A 10 57.33 -18.24 -14.75
C GLY A 10 57.26 -17.02 -13.86
N LEU A 11 57.52 -17.31 -12.67
CA LEU A 11 57.99 -16.56 -11.53
C LEU A 11 58.76 -15.26 -11.83
N GLY A 12 58.57 -14.30 -10.97
CA GLY A 12 59.42 -13.14 -10.81
C GLY A 12 59.01 -12.30 -9.63
N ASP A 13 59.56 -12.64 -8.50
CA ASP A 13 59.77 -11.87 -7.28
C ASP A 13 60.36 -10.49 -7.55
N GLU A 14 60.06 -9.52 -6.72
CA GLU A 14 60.91 -8.79 -5.78
C GLU A 14 60.19 -7.53 -5.33
N LEU A 15 59.83 -7.45 -4.08
CA LEU A 15 60.47 -6.75 -2.99
C LEU A 15 60.99 -5.34 -3.33
N SER A 16 60.32 -4.34 -2.80
CA SER A 16 61.03 -3.21 -2.22
C SER A 16 60.20 -2.57 -1.10
N ALA A 17 60.84 -2.61 0.05
CA ALA A 17 60.45 -2.00 1.29
C ALA A 17 60.76 -0.51 1.32
N GLY A 18 60.07 0.22 2.15
CA GLY A 18 60.39 1.58 2.55
C GLY A 18 59.23 2.15 3.30
N SER A 19 59.15 1.92 4.51
CA SER A 19 59.64 2.61 5.71
C SER A 19 58.84 3.86 6.07
N SER A 20 58.12 3.68 7.15
CA SER A 20 58.07 4.47 8.39
C SER A 20 57.68 5.95 8.32
N ASP A 21 56.63 6.31 9.04
CA ASP A 21 56.63 7.02 10.31
C ASP A 21 55.19 7.16 10.78
N ASN A 22 54.75 6.51 11.78
CA ASN A 22 54.83 6.71 13.19
C ASN A 22 54.59 8.16 13.62
N GLN A 23 53.33 8.42 14.06
CA GLN A 23 53.05 9.29 15.24
C GLN A 23 51.62 9.17 15.68
N GLN A 24 51.39 8.30 16.65
CA GLN A 24 50.55 8.65 17.79
C GLN A 24 51.39 9.54 18.72
N PRO A 25 50.78 10.48 19.40
CA PRO A 25 50.39 10.20 20.76
C PRO A 25 49.05 10.81 21.22
N SER A 26 48.32 9.98 21.93
CA SER A 26 47.78 10.22 23.24
C SER A 26 47.75 11.67 23.73
N ASN A 27 46.57 12.18 23.97
CA ASN A 27 46.32 12.82 25.25
C ASN A 27 44.88 12.66 25.66
N CYS A 28 44.68 11.80 26.60
CA CYS A 28 43.55 11.71 27.45
C CYS A 28 43.63 12.92 28.41
N GLN A 29 42.75 13.88 28.21
CA GLN A 29 42.40 14.81 29.29
C GLN A 29 40.92 14.67 29.57
N THR A 30 40.68 14.02 30.66
CA THR A 30 39.42 14.10 31.42
C THR A 30 39.18 15.56 31.76
N VAL A 31 38.17 16.12 31.13
CA VAL A 31 37.50 17.32 31.59
C VAL A 31 36.06 16.92 31.87
N SER A 32 35.76 16.78 33.14
CA SER A 32 34.41 16.79 33.64
C SER A 32 33.85 18.20 33.41
N ASP A 33 33.00 18.34 32.41
CA ASP A 33 32.10 19.47 32.33
C ASP A 33 30.71 18.97 31.98
N THR A 34 29.82 19.35 32.80
CA THR A 34 28.38 19.31 32.77
C THR A 34 27.88 19.56 31.35
N GLU A 35 27.53 18.48 30.64
CA GLU A 35 26.73 18.61 29.42
C GLU A 35 25.31 18.98 29.81
N GLN A 36 25.07 20.26 29.85
CA GLN A 36 23.75 20.79 29.58
C GLN A 36 23.39 20.35 28.17
N GLY A 37 22.27 19.61 28.07
CA GLY A 37 21.79 18.99 26.85
C GLY A 37 21.79 19.95 25.65
N ARG A 38 22.70 19.70 24.75
CA ARG A 38 22.57 20.16 23.36
C ARG A 38 21.53 19.26 22.72
N LEU A 39 20.34 19.80 22.53
CA LEU A 39 19.38 19.29 21.57
C LEU A 39 20.11 19.14 20.23
N PRO A 40 19.92 18.01 19.51
CA PRO A 40 20.47 17.87 18.17
C PRO A 40 19.99 19.04 17.32
N GLN A 41 20.91 19.78 16.75
CA GLN A 41 20.59 20.77 15.72
C GLN A 41 20.04 19.99 14.51
N ARG A 42 18.72 19.75 14.49
CA ARG A 42 18.02 19.47 13.24
C ARG A 42 18.18 20.74 12.39
N GLN A 43 18.58 20.54 11.15
CA GLN A 43 18.57 21.60 10.16
C GLN A 43 17.17 22.23 10.17
N THR A 44 17.08 23.48 10.51
CA THR A 44 15.84 24.24 10.62
C THR A 44 15.19 24.52 9.25
N ASP A 45 15.78 24.03 8.17
CA ASP A 45 15.34 24.30 6.81
C ASP A 45 14.09 23.51 6.38
N THR A 46 13.62 22.56 7.21
CA THR A 46 12.44 21.75 6.90
C THR A 46 11.20 22.08 7.73
N LEU A 47 11.29 22.97 8.69
CA LEU A 47 10.11 23.52 9.36
C LEU A 47 9.51 24.58 8.45
N SER A 48 8.52 24.19 7.64
CA SER A 48 7.66 25.17 6.96
C SER A 48 6.91 25.95 8.04
N VAL A 49 7.49 27.10 8.39
CA VAL A 49 6.80 28.06 9.24
C VAL A 49 5.59 28.55 8.45
N PRO A 50 4.36 28.47 8.98
CA PRO A 50 3.20 29.00 8.28
C PRO A 50 3.46 30.45 7.90
N GLU A 51 3.27 30.78 6.63
CA GLU A 51 3.36 32.15 6.14
C GLU A 51 2.52 33.04 7.04
N GLY A 52 3.16 33.99 7.69
CA GLY A 52 2.49 35.03 8.48
C GLY A 52 3.10 35.34 9.83
N GLY A 53 4.10 34.58 10.32
CA GLY A 53 4.64 34.80 11.66
C GLY A 53 6.03 35.45 11.74
N THR A 54 6.81 35.37 10.69
CA THR A 54 8.25 35.71 10.75
C THR A 54 8.63 37.01 10.08
N THR A 55 7.76 37.62 9.30
CA THR A 55 8.05 38.81 8.53
C THR A 55 8.13 40.10 9.36
N GLU A 56 7.62 40.09 10.61
CA GLU A 56 7.69 41.25 11.50
C GLU A 56 8.95 41.29 12.36
N HIS A 57 9.83 40.29 12.27
CA HIS A 57 11.04 40.22 13.09
C HIS A 57 12.21 41.07 12.58
N ASP A 58 12.18 41.52 11.35
CA ASP A 58 13.27 42.33 10.78
C ASP A 58 13.20 43.82 11.16
N ASP A 59 12.09 44.24 11.71
CA ASP A 59 11.92 45.62 12.12
C ASP A 59 12.04 45.83 13.62
N THR A 60 13.21 46.33 14.00
CA THR A 60 13.49 47.05 15.26
C THR A 60 13.05 46.37 16.57
N TYR A 61 14.00 46.01 17.35
CA TYR A 61 13.95 45.66 18.76
C TYR A 61 13.24 46.70 19.63
N CYS A 62 11.98 46.90 19.42
CA CYS A 62 11.11 47.70 20.31
C CYS A 62 10.17 46.72 20.98
N GLY A 63 10.19 46.58 22.26
CA GLY A 63 9.39 45.79 23.23
C GLY A 63 8.29 44.80 22.81
N THR A 64 7.75 44.95 21.62
CA THR A 64 6.82 44.03 20.96
C THR A 64 7.51 42.78 20.38
N GLY A 65 8.80 42.87 20.03
CA GLY A 65 9.56 41.72 19.50
C GLY A 65 9.76 40.57 20.50
N TYR A 66 9.81 40.89 21.80
CA TYR A 66 9.94 39.85 22.83
C TYR A 66 8.66 39.03 23.02
N ALA A 67 7.50 39.63 22.89
CA ALA A 67 6.22 38.91 22.99
C ALA A 67 6.04 37.94 21.79
N ASN A 68 6.43 38.37 20.59
CA ASN A 68 6.36 37.53 19.39
C ASN A 68 7.40 36.43 19.43
N ALA A 69 8.65 36.71 19.87
CA ALA A 69 9.69 35.68 20.02
C ALA A 69 9.29 34.58 21.00
N ALA A 70 8.65 34.93 22.12
CA ALA A 70 8.15 33.92 23.08
C ALA A 70 7.03 33.04 22.46
N SER A 71 6.14 33.66 21.66
CA SER A 71 5.10 32.94 20.92
C SER A 71 5.69 32.00 19.86
N ASP A 72 6.72 32.46 19.15
CA ASP A 72 7.39 31.67 18.12
C ASP A 72 8.17 30.49 18.72
N ILE A 73 8.85 30.71 19.84
CA ILE A 73 9.51 29.65 20.60
C ILE A 73 8.48 28.61 21.10
N ALA A 74 7.33 29.08 21.62
CA ALA A 74 6.27 28.19 22.06
C ALA A 74 5.74 27.31 20.91
N ARG A 75 5.51 27.90 19.72
CA ARG A 75 5.10 27.15 18.52
C ARG A 75 6.15 26.15 18.04
N ILE A 76 7.43 26.54 18.08
CA ILE A 76 8.53 25.61 17.73
C ILE A 76 8.59 24.45 18.72
N LEU A 77 8.45 24.71 20.01
CA LEU A 77 8.45 23.66 21.04
C LEU A 77 7.24 22.73 20.90
N GLU A 78 6.07 23.28 20.57
CA GLU A 78 4.86 22.52 20.31
C GLU A 78 5.05 21.61 19.07
N ALA A 79 5.56 22.14 17.97
CA ALA A 79 5.87 21.37 16.76
C ALA A 79 6.89 20.24 17.04
N VAL A 80 7.95 20.52 17.81
CA VAL A 80 8.94 19.50 18.19
C VAL A 80 8.32 18.43 19.09
N ALA A 81 7.41 18.82 19.98
CA ALA A 81 6.69 17.85 20.81
C ALA A 81 5.73 16.99 20.00
N GLU A 82 5.02 17.57 19.06
CA GLU A 82 4.13 16.85 18.12
C GLU A 82 4.93 15.85 17.27
N ASP A 83 6.07 16.25 16.71
CA ASP A 83 6.97 15.38 15.94
C ASP A 83 7.48 14.20 16.78
N ALA A 84 7.84 14.45 18.04
CA ALA A 84 8.31 13.41 18.94
C ALA A 84 7.21 12.39 19.27
N VAL A 85 5.98 12.87 19.48
CA VAL A 85 4.80 12.02 19.69
C VAL A 85 4.50 11.22 18.44
N HIS A 86 4.48 11.86 17.27
CA HIS A 86 4.24 11.19 15.98
C HIS A 86 5.26 10.09 15.74
N THR A 87 6.55 10.38 15.90
CA THR A 87 7.63 9.38 15.75
C THR A 87 7.47 8.20 16.72
N SER A 88 7.02 8.46 17.94
CA SER A 88 6.75 7.40 18.92
C SER A 88 5.59 6.51 18.52
N LEU A 89 4.48 7.12 18.04
CA LEU A 89 3.30 6.40 17.55
C LEU A 89 3.62 5.54 16.33
N GLU A 90 4.42 6.05 15.38
CA GLU A 90 4.85 5.29 14.21
C GLU A 90 5.72 4.08 14.59
N LYS A 91 6.64 4.24 15.55
CA LYS A 91 7.45 3.12 16.05
C LYS A 91 6.59 2.07 16.75
N GLU A 92 5.61 2.50 17.53
CA GLU A 92 4.68 1.59 18.20
C GLU A 92 3.82 0.85 17.19
N ARG A 93 3.27 1.56 16.20
CA ARG A 93 2.50 0.96 15.12
C ARG A 93 3.31 -0.09 14.34
N LYS A 94 4.55 0.24 13.97
CA LYS A 94 5.45 -0.70 13.30
C LYS A 94 5.70 -1.96 14.14
N ARG A 95 5.83 -1.82 15.46
CA ARG A 95 5.97 -2.96 16.38
C ARG A 95 4.71 -3.81 16.39
N GLU A 96 3.53 -3.20 16.55
CA GLU A 96 2.24 -3.88 16.55
C GLU A 96 2.02 -4.68 15.26
N LEU A 97 2.31 -4.08 14.09
CA LEU A 97 2.18 -4.73 12.80
C LEU A 97 3.10 -5.95 12.67
N ASN A 98 4.32 -5.88 13.20
CA ASN A 98 5.25 -7.01 13.21
C ASN A 98 4.82 -8.10 14.21
N GLU A 99 4.33 -7.76 15.38
CA GLU A 99 3.75 -8.71 16.34
C GLU A 99 2.55 -9.43 15.73
N LEU A 100 1.68 -8.69 15.03
CA LEU A 100 0.55 -9.25 14.30
C LEU A 100 1.02 -10.21 13.21
N ALA A 101 2.03 -9.82 12.41
CA ALA A 101 2.58 -10.67 11.36
C ALA A 101 3.11 -12.00 11.91
N GLN A 102 3.72 -11.98 13.09
CA GLN A 102 4.22 -13.20 13.74
C GLN A 102 3.11 -14.05 14.35
N SER A 103 1.95 -13.48 14.65
CA SER A 103 0.82 -14.18 15.27
C SER A 103 -0.04 -14.98 14.29
N ILE A 104 0.08 -14.71 13.00
CA ILE A 104 -0.75 -15.32 11.95
C ILE A 104 -0.18 -16.67 11.51
N SER A 105 -1.07 -17.64 11.28
CA SER A 105 -0.72 -18.91 10.66
C SER A 105 -0.76 -18.79 9.14
N TYR A 106 0.38 -18.98 8.50
CA TYR A 106 0.49 -18.83 7.05
C TYR A 106 0.27 -20.13 6.26
N GLY A 107 0.04 -21.26 6.96
CA GLY A 107 -0.11 -22.57 6.33
C GLY A 107 1.23 -23.29 6.14
N ASN A 108 1.13 -24.62 5.89
CA ASN A 108 2.31 -25.49 5.89
C ASN A 108 3.34 -25.19 4.80
N ILE A 109 2.92 -24.69 3.65
CA ILE A 109 3.81 -24.33 2.54
C ILE A 109 4.72 -23.13 2.86
N HIS A 110 4.35 -22.37 3.89
CA HIS A 110 5.10 -21.20 4.37
C HIS A 110 5.85 -21.47 5.69
N ASN A 111 5.97 -22.73 6.11
CA ASN A 111 6.70 -23.08 7.34
C ASN A 111 8.17 -22.63 7.25
N GLY A 112 8.63 -21.93 8.30
CA GLY A 112 9.98 -21.41 8.37
C GLY A 112 10.21 -20.08 7.65
N VAL A 113 9.16 -19.49 7.06
CA VAL A 113 9.22 -18.16 6.43
C VAL A 113 8.96 -17.09 7.50
N ASN A 114 9.86 -16.13 7.61
CA ASN A 114 9.70 -15.00 8.49
C ASN A 114 8.94 -13.88 7.76
N MET A 115 8.01 -13.25 8.45
CA MET A 115 7.30 -12.07 7.96
C MET A 115 7.83 -10.83 8.66
N THR A 116 8.12 -9.78 7.90
CA THR A 116 8.56 -8.49 8.45
C THR A 116 7.75 -7.37 7.81
N VAL A 117 7.22 -6.47 8.63
CA VAL A 117 6.48 -5.30 8.15
C VAL A 117 7.39 -4.08 8.19
N HIS A 118 7.52 -3.44 7.06
CA HIS A 118 8.22 -2.16 6.86
C HIS A 118 7.18 -1.05 6.71
N ARG A 119 7.42 0.07 7.37
CA ARG A 119 6.61 1.28 7.22
C ARG A 119 7.54 2.49 7.16
N ILE A 120 7.27 3.40 6.25
CA ILE A 120 7.92 4.69 6.15
C ILE A 120 7.33 5.59 7.22
N CYS A 121 8.11 5.89 8.25
CA CYS A 121 7.67 6.74 9.37
C CYS A 121 7.70 8.22 9.00
N GLU A 122 8.73 8.65 8.28
CA GLU A 122 8.89 10.02 7.79
C GLU A 122 8.87 9.99 6.26
N VAL A 123 7.99 10.81 5.67
CA VAL A 123 7.86 10.91 4.22
C VAL A 123 8.83 11.97 3.72
N GLU A 124 9.73 11.55 2.83
CA GLU A 124 10.69 12.45 2.20
C GLU A 124 9.99 13.47 1.30
N PRO A 125 10.53 14.71 1.19
CA PRO A 125 9.93 15.75 0.35
C PRO A 125 9.76 15.32 -1.11
N GLU A 126 10.70 14.54 -1.63
CA GLU A 126 10.70 14.03 -3.00
C GLU A 126 9.43 13.21 -3.31
N LEU A 127 8.98 12.37 -2.38
CA LEU A 127 7.75 11.57 -2.55
C LEU A 127 6.50 12.47 -2.60
N ARG A 128 6.54 13.63 -1.92
CA ARG A 128 5.44 14.59 -1.96
C ARG A 128 5.38 15.30 -3.32
N ASP A 129 6.54 15.75 -3.81
CA ASP A 129 6.66 16.40 -5.11
C ASP A 129 6.25 15.46 -6.25
N GLU A 130 6.73 14.20 -6.23
CA GLU A 130 6.33 13.17 -7.18
C GLU A 130 4.82 12.90 -7.17
N TYR A 131 4.21 12.85 -5.97
CA TYR A 131 2.77 12.66 -5.85
C TYR A 131 2.01 13.83 -6.48
N ASP A 132 2.38 15.05 -6.19
CA ASP A 132 1.69 16.25 -6.67
C ASP A 132 1.80 16.39 -8.20
N GLU A 133 2.88 15.88 -8.81
CA GLU A 133 3.05 15.84 -10.26
C GLU A 133 2.04 14.89 -10.94
N VAL A 134 1.83 13.69 -10.37
CA VAL A 134 1.02 12.64 -11.01
C VAL A 134 -0.44 12.60 -10.55
N ALA A 135 -0.74 13.19 -9.38
CA ALA A 135 -2.06 13.05 -8.75
C ALA A 135 -3.18 13.66 -9.60
N GLY A 136 -2.92 14.78 -10.29
CA GLY A 136 -3.97 15.51 -11.03
C GLY A 136 -4.81 14.63 -11.96
N ASP A 137 -4.17 13.84 -12.78
CA ASP A 137 -4.82 12.96 -13.77
C ASP A 137 -5.48 11.75 -13.11
N LEU A 138 -4.79 11.14 -12.12
CA LEU A 138 -5.29 9.96 -11.43
C LEU A 138 -6.52 10.27 -10.56
N LEU A 139 -6.54 11.42 -9.90
CA LEU A 139 -7.68 11.86 -9.09
C LEU A 139 -8.94 12.14 -9.93
N HIS A 140 -8.79 12.45 -11.22
CA HIS A 140 -9.94 12.54 -12.12
C HIS A 140 -10.65 11.18 -12.25
N ILE A 141 -9.87 10.10 -12.40
CA ILE A 141 -10.39 8.72 -12.49
C ILE A 141 -11.05 8.33 -11.16
N SER A 142 -10.42 8.67 -10.03
CA SER A 142 -10.99 8.46 -8.70
C SER A 142 -12.36 9.13 -8.54
N ARG A 143 -12.51 10.40 -8.95
CA ARG A 143 -13.80 11.13 -8.90
C ARG A 143 -14.88 10.46 -9.76
N GLN A 144 -14.53 9.86 -10.90
CA GLN A 144 -15.50 9.09 -11.70
C GLN A 144 -15.96 7.84 -10.95
N LEU A 145 -15.03 7.15 -10.28
CA LEU A 145 -15.35 5.99 -9.44
C LEU A 145 -16.25 6.39 -8.28
N GLN A 146 -15.89 7.46 -7.55
CA GLN A 146 -16.70 8.02 -6.46
C GLN A 146 -18.13 8.26 -6.91
N LYS A 147 -18.32 9.02 -8.02
CA LYS A 147 -19.65 9.32 -8.56
C LYS A 147 -20.44 8.05 -8.89
N SER A 148 -19.79 7.07 -9.52
CA SER A 148 -20.44 5.83 -9.93
C SER A 148 -20.88 4.97 -8.75
N VAL A 149 -20.07 4.90 -7.69
CA VAL A 149 -20.36 4.10 -6.49
C VAL A 149 -21.38 4.83 -5.61
N THR A 150 -21.21 6.14 -5.36
CA THR A 150 -22.15 6.94 -4.57
C THR A 150 -23.57 6.84 -5.15
N GLN A 151 -23.72 6.97 -6.46
CA GLN A 151 -25.03 6.81 -7.10
C GLN A 151 -25.64 5.43 -6.82
N LYS A 152 -24.83 4.37 -6.82
CA LYS A 152 -25.32 3.01 -6.53
C LYS A 152 -25.69 2.80 -5.07
N LEU A 153 -24.89 3.35 -4.14
CA LEU A 153 -25.20 3.33 -2.71
C LEU A 153 -26.49 4.09 -2.40
N GLU A 154 -26.69 5.27 -3.02
CA GLU A 154 -27.93 6.04 -2.89
C GLU A 154 -29.15 5.32 -3.46
N ASP A 155 -29.03 4.68 -4.62
CA ASP A 155 -30.09 3.87 -5.22
C ASP A 155 -30.49 2.73 -4.27
N SER A 156 -29.51 2.10 -3.61
CA SER A 156 -29.77 1.07 -2.59
C SER A 156 -30.49 1.65 -1.36
N ARG A 157 -30.07 2.81 -0.87
CA ARG A 157 -30.69 3.50 0.29
C ARG A 157 -32.13 3.91 0.02
N ARG A 158 -32.41 4.43 -1.17
CA ARG A 158 -33.75 4.87 -1.54
C ARG A 158 -34.74 3.73 -1.73
N GLY A 159 -34.20 2.52 -1.98
CA GLY A 159 -35.01 1.41 -2.46
C GLY A 159 -35.57 1.70 -3.86
N GLY A 160 -36.57 0.97 -4.28
CA GLY A 160 -37.22 1.21 -5.54
C GLY A 160 -37.56 -0.06 -6.33
N LYS A 161 -37.99 0.12 -7.58
CA LYS A 161 -38.35 -0.99 -8.46
C LYS A 161 -37.10 -1.69 -9.00
N GLN A 162 -36.85 -2.90 -8.52
CA GLN A 162 -35.85 -3.79 -9.14
C GLN A 162 -36.49 -4.53 -10.31
N THR A 163 -35.90 -4.39 -11.50
CA THR A 163 -36.39 -4.97 -12.77
C THR A 163 -35.43 -6.07 -13.25
N SER A 164 -35.80 -6.74 -14.33
CA SER A 164 -34.99 -7.80 -14.97
C SER A 164 -34.68 -8.98 -14.04
N LEU A 165 -35.66 -9.42 -13.25
CA LEU A 165 -35.56 -10.59 -12.39
C LEU A 165 -36.14 -11.82 -13.10
N LEU A 166 -35.54 -12.99 -12.84
CA LEU A 166 -36.06 -14.29 -13.31
C LEU A 166 -37.36 -14.69 -12.57
N MET A 167 -37.55 -14.22 -11.34
CA MET A 167 -38.70 -14.51 -10.50
C MET A 167 -39.10 -13.26 -9.72
N GLY A 168 -40.42 -13.05 -9.47
CA GLY A 168 -40.91 -11.93 -8.71
C GLY A 168 -42.45 -11.90 -8.64
N ARG A 169 -42.99 -11.08 -7.76
CA ARG A 169 -44.46 -10.96 -7.61
C ARG A 169 -45.13 -10.10 -8.68
N ARG A 170 -44.39 -9.31 -9.44
CA ARG A 170 -44.92 -8.41 -10.46
C ARG A 170 -44.16 -8.61 -11.75
N LEU A 171 -44.91 -8.54 -12.87
CA LEU A 171 -44.32 -8.53 -14.21
C LEU A 171 -43.92 -7.10 -14.59
N ASP A 172 -42.82 -6.96 -15.26
CA ASP A 172 -42.42 -5.71 -15.89
C ASP A 172 -42.88 -5.72 -17.35
N ALA A 173 -43.92 -4.96 -17.64
CA ALA A 173 -44.54 -4.89 -18.96
C ALA A 173 -43.51 -4.52 -20.09
N HIS A 174 -42.53 -3.71 -19.76
CA HIS A 174 -41.50 -3.32 -20.72
C HIS A 174 -40.44 -4.43 -20.97
N ALA A 175 -40.35 -5.39 -20.07
CA ALA A 175 -39.40 -6.51 -20.19
C ALA A 175 -40.01 -7.76 -20.86
N ILE A 176 -41.32 -7.81 -21.03
CA ILE A 176 -42.03 -8.96 -21.63
C ILE A 176 -41.54 -9.23 -23.07
N ALA A 177 -41.17 -8.20 -23.78
CA ALA A 177 -40.64 -8.31 -25.15
C ALA A 177 -39.21 -8.88 -25.21
N ARG A 178 -38.53 -9.03 -24.06
CA ARG A 178 -37.20 -9.61 -24.00
C ARG A 178 -37.30 -11.13 -23.91
N LEU A 179 -36.56 -11.82 -24.74
CA LEU A 179 -36.56 -13.30 -24.78
C LEU A 179 -35.63 -13.93 -23.73
N ASP A 180 -35.11 -13.14 -22.79
CA ASP A 180 -34.15 -13.58 -21.76
C ASP A 180 -34.82 -14.15 -20.50
N GLY A 181 -36.15 -14.21 -20.45
CA GLY A 181 -36.94 -14.71 -19.32
C GLY A 181 -36.89 -13.82 -18.08
N ARG A 182 -36.21 -12.68 -18.10
CA ARG A 182 -36.06 -11.77 -16.96
C ARG A 182 -37.18 -10.71 -16.95
N VAL A 183 -38.39 -11.17 -16.87
CA VAL A 183 -39.60 -10.35 -17.02
C VAL A 183 -40.24 -9.91 -15.69
N PHE A 184 -39.66 -10.30 -14.57
CA PHE A 184 -40.22 -9.97 -13.26
C PHE A 184 -39.59 -8.71 -12.66
N CYS A 185 -40.36 -8.07 -11.78
CA CYS A 185 -39.91 -6.97 -10.95
C CYS A 185 -40.41 -7.12 -9.50
N LYS A 186 -39.69 -6.51 -8.57
CA LYS A 186 -40.11 -6.34 -7.17
C LYS A 186 -39.79 -4.92 -6.71
N ASN A 187 -40.54 -4.42 -5.74
CA ASN A 187 -40.13 -3.23 -5.02
C ASN A 187 -39.12 -3.65 -3.92
N ALA A 188 -37.96 -3.05 -3.92
CA ALA A 188 -37.02 -3.11 -2.82
C ALA A 188 -37.41 -2.04 -1.80
N LEU A 189 -37.45 -2.40 -0.53
CA LEU A 189 -37.59 -1.42 0.54
C LEU A 189 -36.30 -0.60 0.64
N PRO A 190 -36.37 0.66 1.11
CA PRO A 190 -35.20 1.40 1.53
C PRO A 190 -34.37 0.57 2.52
N ASN A 191 -33.10 0.51 2.30
CA ASN A 191 -32.17 -0.22 3.15
C ASN A 191 -30.99 0.67 3.49
N GLU A 192 -30.34 0.43 4.61
CA GLU A 192 -29.06 1.09 4.89
C GLU A 192 -28.03 0.69 3.85
N ALA A 193 -27.21 1.64 3.42
CA ALA A 193 -26.10 1.32 2.53
C ALA A 193 -25.11 0.44 3.31
N PRO A 194 -24.68 -0.69 2.74
CA PRO A 194 -23.72 -1.54 3.42
C PRO A 194 -22.42 -0.78 3.65
N ALA A 195 -21.85 -0.94 4.83
CA ALA A 195 -20.53 -0.45 5.14
C ALA A 195 -19.49 -1.27 4.39
N LEU A 196 -18.54 -0.59 3.77
CA LEU A 196 -17.47 -1.19 2.96
C LEU A 196 -16.14 -1.08 3.69
N SER A 197 -15.24 -2.06 3.51
CA SER A 197 -13.83 -1.94 3.82
C SER A 197 -12.98 -2.58 2.72
N VAL A 198 -11.80 -2.02 2.47
CA VAL A 198 -10.94 -2.40 1.35
C VAL A 198 -9.55 -2.74 1.86
N GLY A 199 -9.05 -3.90 1.44
CA GLY A 199 -7.63 -4.26 1.56
C GLY A 199 -7.03 -4.34 0.17
N LEU A 200 -5.94 -3.63 -0.09
CA LEU A 200 -5.19 -3.67 -1.32
C LEU A 200 -3.82 -4.30 -1.06
N LEU A 201 -3.49 -5.34 -1.80
CA LEU A 201 -2.18 -5.97 -1.80
C LEU A 201 -1.54 -5.83 -3.17
N LEU A 202 -0.31 -5.35 -3.20
CA LEU A 202 0.47 -5.10 -4.40
C LEU A 202 1.66 -6.04 -4.43
N ASP A 203 1.84 -6.71 -5.56
CA ASP A 203 3.05 -7.45 -5.85
C ASP A 203 4.17 -6.47 -6.21
N GLU A 204 5.25 -6.52 -5.46
CA GLU A 204 6.47 -5.72 -5.68
C GLU A 204 7.64 -6.62 -6.09
N SER A 205 7.36 -7.74 -6.72
CA SER A 205 8.41 -8.61 -7.24
C SER A 205 9.15 -7.98 -8.41
N GLY A 206 10.34 -8.51 -8.70
CA GLY A 206 11.20 -8.01 -9.78
C GLY A 206 10.54 -8.08 -11.15
N SER A 207 9.60 -9.02 -11.39
CA SER A 207 8.83 -9.11 -12.63
C SER A 207 7.95 -7.88 -12.90
N MET A 208 7.56 -7.17 -11.83
CA MET A 208 6.76 -5.96 -11.92
C MET A 208 7.50 -4.76 -12.52
N CYS A 209 8.83 -4.81 -12.66
CA CYS A 209 9.58 -3.75 -13.37
C CYS A 209 9.33 -3.75 -14.89
N SER A 210 8.83 -4.86 -15.44
CA SER A 210 8.58 -4.99 -16.87
C SER A 210 7.21 -4.47 -17.26
N CYS A 211 7.10 -3.87 -18.47
CA CYS A 211 5.83 -3.44 -19.06
C CYS A 211 5.05 -2.45 -18.16
N ASP A 212 5.76 -1.59 -17.43
CA ASP A 212 5.19 -0.55 -16.57
C ASP A 212 4.23 -1.08 -15.48
N ARG A 213 4.29 -2.38 -15.14
CA ARG A 213 3.38 -3.02 -14.18
C ARG A 213 3.39 -2.30 -12.81
N ALA A 214 4.59 -1.98 -12.28
CA ALA A 214 4.71 -1.25 -11.02
C ALA A 214 4.05 0.13 -11.08
N THR A 215 4.16 0.83 -12.23
CA THR A 215 3.51 2.12 -12.46
C THR A 215 1.99 2.00 -12.47
N TYR A 216 1.43 0.97 -13.15
CA TYR A 216 -0.01 0.70 -13.13
C TYR A 216 -0.49 0.29 -11.73
N ALA A 217 0.28 -0.49 -11.00
CA ALA A 217 -0.03 -0.89 -9.62
C ALA A 217 -0.08 0.34 -8.70
N ARG A 218 0.93 1.22 -8.78
CA ARG A 218 0.99 2.49 -8.05
C ARG A 218 -0.20 3.39 -8.39
N ALA A 219 -0.48 3.61 -9.67
CA ALA A 219 -1.62 4.40 -10.12
C ALA A 219 -2.95 3.84 -9.61
N THR A 220 -3.12 2.52 -9.65
CA THR A 220 -4.31 1.85 -9.10
C THR A 220 -4.43 2.08 -7.60
N ALA A 221 -3.32 2.01 -6.84
CA ALA A 221 -3.30 2.27 -5.41
C ALA A 221 -3.72 3.70 -5.08
N ILE A 222 -3.19 4.69 -5.80
CA ILE A 222 -3.54 6.11 -5.63
C ILE A 222 -5.02 6.35 -5.91
N ILE A 223 -5.55 5.81 -7.01
CA ILE A 223 -6.96 5.95 -7.38
C ILE A 223 -7.87 5.35 -6.32
N LEU A 224 -7.56 4.14 -5.85
CA LEU A 224 -8.38 3.44 -4.85
C LEU A 224 -8.28 4.08 -3.47
N TYR A 225 -7.09 4.51 -3.08
CA TYR A 225 -6.88 5.19 -1.81
C TYR A 225 -7.69 6.48 -1.74
N ASP A 226 -7.57 7.36 -2.76
CA ASP A 226 -8.34 8.60 -2.82
C ASP A 226 -9.85 8.35 -2.87
N PHE A 227 -10.28 7.37 -3.68
CA PHE A 227 -11.68 6.95 -3.72
C PHE A 227 -12.22 6.54 -2.35
N CYS A 228 -11.50 5.69 -1.64
CA CYS A 228 -11.92 5.22 -0.32
C CYS A 228 -11.93 6.36 0.72
N ARG A 229 -10.89 7.19 0.72
CA ARG A 229 -10.80 8.34 1.64
C ARG A 229 -11.92 9.36 1.41
N ALA A 230 -12.27 9.62 0.16
CA ALA A 230 -13.34 10.56 -0.19
C ALA A 230 -14.76 10.08 0.21
N LEU A 231 -14.94 8.78 0.36
CA LEU A 231 -16.22 8.16 0.78
C LEU A 231 -16.20 7.62 2.21
N ASP A 232 -15.18 7.96 3.01
CA ASP A 232 -14.96 7.46 4.37
C ASP A 232 -15.00 5.92 4.46
N ILE A 233 -14.50 5.24 3.41
CA ILE A 233 -14.34 3.80 3.37
C ILE A 233 -12.97 3.44 3.97
N PRO A 234 -12.92 2.65 5.05
CA PRO A 234 -11.66 2.15 5.59
C PRO A 234 -10.86 1.39 4.53
N ILE A 235 -9.61 1.79 4.33
CA ILE A 235 -8.70 1.15 3.39
C ILE A 235 -7.34 0.89 4.03
N MET A 236 -6.76 -0.27 3.73
CA MET A 236 -5.35 -0.56 3.97
C MET A 236 -4.66 -0.91 2.66
N VAL A 237 -3.40 -0.51 2.51
CA VAL A 237 -2.58 -0.74 1.31
C VAL A 237 -1.24 -1.30 1.72
N TYR A 238 -0.94 -2.49 1.22
CA TYR A 238 0.32 -3.18 1.42
C TYR A 238 0.97 -3.52 0.10
N GLY A 239 2.29 -3.37 0.04
CA GLY A 239 3.13 -4.04 -0.93
C GLY A 239 3.78 -5.28 -0.32
N HIS A 240 4.24 -6.20 -1.15
CA HIS A 240 5.02 -7.34 -0.67
C HIS A 240 6.10 -7.74 -1.65
N SER A 241 7.22 -8.18 -1.09
CA SER A 241 8.26 -8.86 -1.83
C SER A 241 8.91 -9.93 -0.95
N THR A 242 9.78 -10.75 -1.53
CA THR A 242 10.49 -11.79 -0.79
C THR A 242 11.99 -11.64 -1.03
N SER A 243 12.76 -11.70 0.05
CA SER A 243 14.22 -11.67 0.00
C SER A 243 14.78 -12.70 0.96
N SER A 244 15.64 -13.60 0.44
CA SER A 244 16.35 -14.60 1.25
C SER A 244 15.47 -15.43 2.19
N GLY A 245 14.30 -15.84 1.74
CA GLY A 245 13.35 -16.65 2.54
C GLY A 245 12.56 -15.88 3.59
N ARG A 246 12.61 -14.55 3.55
CA ARG A 246 11.80 -13.65 4.36
C ARG A 246 10.81 -12.92 3.45
N VAL A 247 9.56 -12.84 3.85
CA VAL A 247 8.55 -12.01 3.20
C VAL A 247 8.55 -10.63 3.86
N ASP A 248 8.86 -9.64 3.06
CA ASP A 248 8.83 -8.24 3.43
C ASP A 248 7.49 -7.65 2.99
N LEU A 249 6.73 -7.12 3.95
CA LEU A 249 5.48 -6.40 3.74
C LEU A 249 5.74 -4.91 3.89
N TYR A 250 5.30 -4.11 2.92
CA TYR A 250 5.44 -2.66 2.94
C TYR A 250 4.08 -2.04 3.24
N SER A 251 3.95 -1.45 4.42
CA SER A 251 2.73 -0.77 4.85
C SER A 251 2.72 0.66 4.33
N TYR A 252 1.85 0.95 3.39
CA TYR A 252 1.65 2.27 2.81
C TYR A 252 0.48 3.02 3.46
N ALA A 253 -0.60 2.32 3.74
CA ALA A 253 -1.75 2.87 4.43
C ALA A 253 -2.40 1.81 5.32
N GLU A 254 -2.90 2.25 6.47
CA GLU A 254 -3.60 1.44 7.45
C GLU A 254 -5.05 1.90 7.61
N PHE A 255 -5.91 1.03 8.16
CA PHE A 255 -7.30 1.39 8.44
C PHE A 255 -7.41 2.58 9.37
N ASP A 256 -6.56 2.61 10.40
CA ASP A 256 -6.46 3.67 11.39
C ASP A 256 -5.21 4.50 11.09
N ALA A 257 -5.35 5.47 10.22
CA ALA A 257 -4.24 6.33 9.81
C ALA A 257 -3.77 7.20 11.00
N ILE A 258 -2.46 7.22 11.24
CA ILE A 258 -1.83 8.05 12.27
C ILE A 258 -1.74 9.50 11.78
N ASP A 259 -1.52 9.67 10.48
CA ASP A 259 -1.35 10.96 9.82
C ASP A 259 -2.12 11.02 8.49
N ARG A 260 -1.88 12.09 7.72
CA ARG A 260 -2.44 12.27 6.37
C ARG A 260 -1.44 11.96 5.26
N ASP A 261 -0.29 11.41 5.60
CA ASP A 261 0.84 11.22 4.69
C ASP A 261 0.80 9.88 3.97
N ASP A 262 -0.14 9.00 4.29
CA ASP A 262 -0.31 7.71 3.62
C ASP A 262 -0.36 7.83 2.09
N ARG A 263 -1.00 8.89 1.55
CA ARG A 263 -1.07 9.14 0.10
C ARG A 263 0.31 9.31 -0.55
N TYR A 264 1.25 9.90 0.17
CA TYR A 264 2.62 10.12 -0.33
C TYR A 264 3.45 8.84 -0.22
N ARG A 265 3.22 8.02 0.82
CA ARG A 265 3.85 6.71 0.97
C ARG A 265 3.57 5.79 -0.21
N LEU A 266 2.42 5.95 -0.90
CA LEU A 266 2.09 5.21 -2.11
C LEU A 266 3.09 5.44 -3.26
N MET A 267 3.85 6.51 -3.24
CA MET A 267 4.87 6.78 -4.27
C MET A 267 6.09 5.86 -4.15
N ASP A 268 6.37 5.28 -2.98
CA ASP A 268 7.45 4.31 -2.78
C ASP A 268 7.13 2.91 -3.35
N ILE A 269 5.91 2.67 -3.84
CA ILE A 269 5.55 1.40 -4.49
C ILE A 269 6.48 1.17 -5.68
N SER A 270 7.28 0.10 -5.62
CA SER A 270 8.30 -0.20 -6.62
C SER A 270 8.57 -1.70 -6.71
N SER A 271 9.19 -2.15 -7.80
CA SER A 271 9.61 -3.55 -7.91
C SER A 271 10.88 -3.81 -7.10
N ARG A 272 10.90 -4.93 -6.36
CA ARG A 272 11.98 -5.25 -5.40
C ARG A 272 12.54 -6.67 -5.62
N GLY A 273 12.10 -7.65 -4.82
CA GLY A 273 12.62 -9.01 -4.76
C GLY A 273 11.81 -10.04 -5.54
N SER A 274 11.71 -11.24 -4.98
CA SER A 274 10.82 -12.31 -5.42
C SER A 274 9.42 -12.15 -4.84
N ASN A 275 8.48 -13.05 -5.15
CA ASN A 275 7.15 -12.99 -4.55
C ASN A 275 6.69 -14.31 -3.91
N ARG A 276 5.95 -14.17 -2.80
CA ARG A 276 5.29 -15.24 -2.08
C ARG A 276 3.88 -14.78 -1.69
N ASP A 277 3.06 -14.55 -2.71
CA ASP A 277 1.72 -13.96 -2.61
C ASP A 277 0.85 -14.58 -1.52
N GLY A 278 0.87 -15.91 -1.36
CA GLY A 278 -0.01 -16.60 -0.44
C GLY A 278 0.20 -16.22 1.03
N ALA A 279 1.44 -15.99 1.45
CA ALA A 279 1.72 -15.52 2.80
C ALA A 279 1.25 -14.07 3.00
N ALA A 280 1.58 -13.17 2.06
CA ALA A 280 1.16 -11.78 2.10
C ALA A 280 -0.38 -11.65 2.05
N LEU A 281 -1.05 -12.43 1.21
CA LEU A 281 -2.52 -12.48 1.14
C LEU A 281 -3.16 -12.87 2.46
N ARG A 282 -2.61 -13.90 3.15
CA ARG A 282 -3.14 -14.30 4.47
C ARG A 282 -3.02 -13.18 5.49
N TYR A 283 -1.90 -12.45 5.50
CA TYR A 283 -1.71 -11.32 6.40
C TYR A 283 -2.77 -10.24 6.21
N VAL A 284 -2.96 -9.78 4.97
CA VAL A 284 -3.94 -8.74 4.63
C VAL A 284 -5.38 -9.25 4.86
N ALA A 285 -5.68 -10.48 4.47
CA ALA A 285 -7.00 -11.07 4.62
C ALA A 285 -7.40 -11.28 6.08
N GLU A 286 -6.47 -11.66 6.98
CA GLU A 286 -6.75 -11.79 8.41
C GLU A 286 -7.05 -10.44 9.06
N GLN A 287 -6.38 -9.37 8.67
CA GLN A 287 -6.70 -8.03 9.16
C GLN A 287 -8.09 -7.60 8.68
N LEU A 288 -8.36 -7.80 7.37
CA LEU A 288 -9.66 -7.46 6.79
C LEU A 288 -10.79 -8.31 7.39
N ALA A 289 -10.55 -9.57 7.73
CA ALA A 289 -11.52 -10.45 8.36
C ALA A 289 -11.99 -9.93 9.74
N LYS A 290 -11.12 -9.25 10.48
CA LYS A 290 -11.42 -8.67 11.79
C LYS A 290 -12.29 -7.41 11.72
N ARG A 291 -12.44 -6.81 10.55
CA ARG A 291 -13.28 -5.62 10.35
C ARG A 291 -14.76 -5.96 10.54
N THR A 292 -15.54 -4.95 10.92
CA THR A 292 -16.98 -5.09 11.22
C THR A 292 -17.88 -4.72 10.06
N GLU A 293 -17.30 -4.16 8.98
CA GLU A 293 -18.06 -3.74 7.80
C GLU A 293 -18.73 -4.92 7.09
N ASP A 294 -19.87 -4.65 6.46
CA ASP A 294 -20.72 -5.67 5.83
C ASP A 294 -20.08 -6.28 4.59
N VAL A 295 -19.38 -5.46 3.81
CA VAL A 295 -18.72 -5.86 2.55
C VAL A 295 -17.23 -5.58 2.65
N LYS A 296 -16.47 -6.64 2.67
CA LYS A 296 -15.01 -6.64 2.77
C LYS A 296 -14.42 -6.99 1.41
N ILE A 297 -13.63 -6.12 0.84
CA ILE A 297 -13.03 -6.32 -0.49
C ILE A 297 -11.53 -6.45 -0.34
N LEU A 298 -10.97 -7.57 -0.77
CA LEU A 298 -9.54 -7.78 -0.90
C LEU A 298 -9.16 -7.74 -2.37
N MET A 299 -8.38 -6.75 -2.76
CA MET A 299 -7.84 -6.62 -4.10
C MET A 299 -6.36 -6.97 -4.11
N LEU A 300 -5.97 -7.89 -4.98
CA LEU A 300 -4.58 -8.20 -5.29
C LEU A 300 -4.23 -7.64 -6.67
N VAL A 301 -3.10 -6.96 -6.79
CA VAL A 301 -2.49 -6.56 -8.05
C VAL A 301 -1.18 -7.31 -8.20
N SER A 302 -1.12 -8.25 -9.15
CA SER A 302 0.04 -9.13 -9.38
C SER A 302 0.08 -9.56 -10.84
N ASP A 303 1.22 -10.02 -11.31
CA ASP A 303 1.38 -10.70 -12.62
C ASP A 303 0.95 -12.18 -12.58
N GLY A 304 0.62 -12.69 -11.39
CA GLY A 304 0.13 -14.05 -11.19
C GLY A 304 1.19 -15.12 -11.37
N GLN A 305 2.46 -14.79 -11.17
CA GLN A 305 3.58 -15.72 -11.29
C GLN A 305 4.36 -15.83 -9.98
N PRO A 306 3.87 -16.60 -8.99
CA PRO A 306 4.63 -16.83 -7.77
C PRO A 306 6.00 -17.42 -8.08
N ALA A 307 7.05 -16.77 -7.59
CA ALA A 307 8.43 -17.12 -7.90
C ALA A 307 9.35 -16.87 -6.71
N ASP A 308 9.27 -17.75 -5.72
CA ASP A 308 10.17 -17.77 -4.59
C ASP A 308 10.72 -19.16 -4.31
N SER A 309 11.81 -19.26 -3.55
CA SER A 309 12.43 -20.53 -3.17
C SER A 309 11.42 -21.43 -2.43
N GLY A 310 11.10 -22.58 -3.02
CA GLY A 310 10.10 -23.50 -2.49
C GLY A 310 8.65 -23.03 -2.60
N TYR A 311 8.38 -21.96 -3.35
CA TYR A 311 7.02 -21.45 -3.60
C TYR A 311 6.86 -21.02 -5.06
N TYR A 312 6.56 -21.97 -5.94
CA TYR A 312 6.41 -21.76 -7.38
C TYR A 312 5.52 -22.82 -8.02
N GLY A 313 5.08 -22.57 -9.23
CA GLY A 313 4.31 -23.51 -10.06
C GLY A 313 2.98 -23.92 -9.44
N THR A 314 2.59 -25.18 -9.67
CA THR A 314 1.27 -25.70 -9.28
C THR A 314 1.00 -25.67 -7.78
N ALA A 315 2.02 -25.93 -6.95
CA ALA A 315 1.87 -25.90 -5.49
C ALA A 315 1.54 -24.50 -4.97
N ALA A 316 2.19 -23.48 -5.53
CA ALA A 316 1.89 -22.08 -5.20
C ALA A 316 0.50 -21.67 -5.71
N GLU A 317 0.12 -22.07 -6.94
CA GLU A 317 -1.21 -21.80 -7.47
C GLU A 317 -2.33 -22.46 -6.65
N GLU A 318 -2.11 -23.70 -6.18
CA GLU A 318 -3.06 -24.41 -5.31
C GLU A 318 -3.21 -23.72 -3.97
N ASP A 319 -2.11 -23.23 -3.39
CA ASP A 319 -2.15 -22.43 -2.17
C ASP A 319 -2.95 -21.14 -2.38
N LEU A 320 -2.72 -20.39 -3.45
CA LEU A 320 -3.46 -19.17 -3.77
C LEU A 320 -4.96 -19.41 -3.96
N ARG A 321 -5.33 -20.51 -4.65
CA ARG A 321 -6.74 -20.93 -4.77
C ARG A 321 -7.33 -21.29 -3.41
N GLY A 322 -6.55 -21.96 -2.56
CA GLY A 322 -6.94 -22.32 -1.19
C GLY A 322 -7.18 -21.09 -0.34
N VAL A 323 -6.27 -20.12 -0.34
CA VAL A 323 -6.39 -18.83 0.36
C VAL A 323 -7.64 -18.09 -0.09
N LYS A 324 -7.84 -17.95 -1.41
CA LYS A 324 -9.05 -17.33 -1.96
C LYS A 324 -10.32 -17.99 -1.43
N GLN A 325 -10.42 -19.32 -1.49
CA GLN A 325 -11.61 -20.05 -1.04
C GLN A 325 -11.83 -19.92 0.47
N GLU A 326 -10.76 -19.96 1.26
CA GLU A 326 -10.82 -19.80 2.71
C GLU A 326 -11.45 -18.46 3.08
N TYR A 327 -10.91 -17.37 2.53
CA TYR A 327 -11.36 -16.03 2.89
C TYR A 327 -12.68 -15.64 2.23
N GLN A 328 -13.01 -16.22 1.08
CA GLN A 328 -14.38 -16.09 0.54
C GLN A 328 -15.42 -16.71 1.47
N ARG A 329 -15.12 -17.84 2.12
CA ARG A 329 -15.99 -18.44 3.15
C ARG A 329 -16.10 -17.57 4.40
N LYS A 330 -15.08 -16.77 4.72
CA LYS A 330 -15.09 -15.76 5.79
C LYS A 330 -15.81 -14.46 5.37
N GLY A 331 -16.43 -14.41 4.18
CA GLY A 331 -17.20 -13.27 3.68
C GLY A 331 -16.38 -12.18 3.01
N ILE A 332 -15.12 -12.44 2.66
CA ILE A 332 -14.28 -11.48 1.93
C ILE A 332 -14.46 -11.67 0.42
N LEU A 333 -14.80 -10.58 -0.25
CA LEU A 333 -14.84 -10.50 -1.70
C LEU A 333 -13.43 -10.39 -2.25
N PHE A 334 -13.00 -11.38 -3.00
CA PHE A 334 -11.67 -11.42 -3.61
C PHE A 334 -11.70 -10.86 -5.03
N VAL A 335 -10.79 -9.95 -5.35
CA VAL A 335 -10.61 -9.37 -6.68
C VAL A 335 -9.13 -9.44 -7.04
N ALA A 336 -8.79 -10.15 -8.10
CA ALA A 336 -7.41 -10.18 -8.60
C ALA A 336 -7.29 -9.30 -9.85
N ALA A 337 -6.42 -8.32 -9.80
CA ALA A 337 -6.20 -7.38 -10.87
C ALA A 337 -4.95 -7.74 -11.67
N ALA A 338 -5.09 -7.83 -12.99
CA ALA A 338 -3.99 -8.10 -13.91
C ALA A 338 -3.71 -6.95 -14.85
N ILE A 339 -2.47 -6.86 -15.28
CA ILE A 339 -1.96 -5.82 -16.18
C ILE A 339 -1.46 -6.48 -17.46
N GLY A 340 -1.96 -6.02 -18.60
CA GLY A 340 -1.44 -6.43 -19.90
C GLY A 340 -1.61 -7.92 -20.22
N ALA A 341 -0.50 -8.62 -20.46
CA ALA A 341 -0.47 -10.01 -20.91
C ALA A 341 -0.69 -11.05 -19.79
N ASP A 342 -0.69 -10.63 -18.52
CA ASP A 342 -0.74 -11.52 -17.38
C ASP A 342 -2.15 -12.04 -17.06
N LYS A 343 -3.13 -11.66 -17.86
CA LYS A 343 -4.54 -12.04 -17.70
C LYS A 343 -4.75 -13.54 -17.59
N ASP A 344 -4.09 -14.31 -18.43
CA ASP A 344 -4.29 -15.78 -18.50
C ASP A 344 -3.81 -16.45 -17.20
N ASN A 345 -2.72 -15.95 -16.60
CA ASN A 345 -2.22 -16.45 -15.33
C ASN A 345 -3.18 -16.13 -14.17
N ILE A 346 -3.60 -14.87 -14.09
CA ILE A 346 -4.52 -14.42 -13.05
C ILE A 346 -5.89 -15.10 -13.20
N GLU A 347 -6.43 -15.23 -14.41
CA GLU A 347 -7.70 -15.91 -14.67
C GLU A 347 -7.62 -17.40 -14.31
N ARG A 348 -6.50 -18.05 -14.62
CA ARG A 348 -6.27 -19.46 -14.27
C ARG A 348 -6.28 -19.71 -12.76
N ILE A 349 -5.72 -18.79 -11.97
CA ILE A 349 -5.62 -18.91 -10.51
C ILE A 349 -6.92 -18.46 -9.85
N TYR A 350 -7.44 -17.30 -10.26
CA TYR A 350 -8.51 -16.58 -9.55
C TYR A 350 -9.88 -16.66 -10.24
N GLY A 351 -9.97 -17.13 -11.50
CA GLY A 351 -11.22 -17.33 -12.23
C GLY A 351 -12.09 -16.09 -12.29
N ASP A 352 -13.37 -16.21 -11.96
CA ASP A 352 -14.37 -15.12 -12.05
C ASP A 352 -14.06 -13.87 -11.16
N SER A 353 -13.05 -13.98 -10.31
CA SER A 353 -12.61 -12.87 -9.45
C SER A 353 -11.59 -11.95 -10.15
N PHE A 354 -11.42 -12.10 -11.45
CA PHE A 354 -10.47 -11.37 -12.26
C PHE A 354 -10.95 -9.95 -12.64
N LEU A 355 -10.03 -8.99 -12.62
CA LEU A 355 -10.22 -7.62 -13.06
C LEU A 355 -9.03 -7.18 -13.94
N ASP A 356 -9.29 -6.83 -15.18
CA ASP A 356 -8.28 -6.25 -16.08
C ASP A 356 -8.14 -4.75 -15.83
N ILE A 357 -6.97 -4.31 -15.37
CA ILE A 357 -6.62 -2.91 -15.07
C ILE A 357 -5.65 -2.30 -16.10
N THR A 358 -5.45 -2.93 -17.24
CA THR A 358 -4.60 -2.39 -18.33
C THR A 358 -5.06 -1.00 -18.80
N ASP A 359 -6.37 -0.73 -18.71
CA ASP A 359 -6.95 0.57 -19.00
C ASP A 359 -7.58 1.14 -17.72
N LEU A 360 -6.84 2.03 -17.05
CA LEU A 360 -7.25 2.66 -15.79
C LEU A 360 -8.54 3.49 -15.96
N ASN A 361 -8.83 4.02 -17.15
CA ASN A 361 -10.08 4.75 -17.37
C ASN A 361 -11.32 3.84 -17.29
N LYS A 362 -11.16 2.53 -17.49
CA LYS A 362 -12.24 1.55 -17.34
C LYS A 362 -12.35 1.00 -15.91
N LEU A 363 -11.36 1.23 -15.06
CA LEU A 363 -11.38 0.80 -13.67
C LEU A 363 -12.66 1.22 -12.92
N PRO A 364 -13.12 2.49 -13.01
CA PRO A 364 -14.35 2.92 -12.34
C PRO A 364 -15.57 2.08 -12.69
N VAL A 365 -15.77 1.79 -13.97
CA VAL A 365 -16.93 1.03 -14.45
C VAL A 365 -16.86 -0.42 -14.01
N LYS A 366 -15.68 -1.04 -14.16
CA LYS A 366 -15.45 -2.44 -13.81
C LYS A 366 -15.60 -2.67 -12.30
N LEU A 367 -14.93 -1.83 -11.49
CA LEU A 367 -14.96 -1.95 -10.04
C LEU A 367 -16.34 -1.64 -9.47
N ALA A 368 -17.01 -0.58 -9.94
CA ALA A 368 -18.40 -0.29 -9.57
C ALA A 368 -19.35 -1.44 -9.94
N GLY A 369 -19.08 -2.13 -11.06
CA GLY A 369 -19.82 -3.33 -11.48
C GLY A 369 -19.65 -4.51 -10.50
N ILE A 370 -18.44 -4.71 -9.98
CA ILE A 370 -18.14 -5.74 -8.97
C ILE A 370 -18.85 -5.37 -7.67
N ILE A 371 -18.63 -4.17 -7.14
CA ILE A 371 -19.24 -3.68 -5.89
C ILE A 371 -20.76 -3.79 -5.95
N LYS A 372 -21.38 -3.43 -7.09
CA LYS A 372 -22.84 -3.54 -7.29
C LYS A 372 -23.40 -4.95 -7.08
N ARG A 373 -22.66 -6.01 -7.37
CA ARG A 373 -23.14 -7.39 -7.20
C ARG A 373 -23.34 -7.74 -5.72
N TYR A 374 -22.65 -7.03 -4.82
CA TYR A 374 -22.64 -7.29 -3.38
C TYR A 374 -23.43 -6.27 -2.56
N ILE A 375 -23.79 -5.12 -3.14
CA ILE A 375 -24.68 -4.11 -2.54
C ILE A 375 -26.16 -4.46 -2.81
N ARG A 376 -26.53 -5.71 -2.76
CA ARG A 376 -27.93 -6.13 -3.04
C ARG A 376 -28.77 -6.26 -1.79
#